data_718a0543bc6b2c99e9ec3b7422f0fce0
#
_entry.id   718a0543bc6b2c99e9ec3b7422f0fce0
#
_cell.length_a   1.000
_cell.length_b   1.000
_cell.length_c   1.000
_cell.angle_alpha   90.00
_cell.angle_beta   90.00
_cell.angle_gamma   90.00
#
_symmetry.space_group_name_H-M   'P 1'
#
loop_
_entity.id
_entity.type
_entity.pdbx_description
1 polymer ?
#
loop_
_entity_poly.entity_id
_entity_poly.type
_entity_poly.pdbx_seq_one_letter_code
_entity_poly.pdbx_strand_id
1 'polypeptide(L)'
;MATSTYLSNPLVTVNAVDMTDQCSSANLSRVIEALESTSFGKTARVYTAGLENSTLTLTMYNSFAASETYATLAGLVGTSTTVKIKPTSAATSATNPESTLTGCYLETLPIVNAALGALDTIDITFTGGVYSVAVA
;
A
#
# COMPACT_ATOMS: atom_id res chain seq x y z
N MET A 1 15.45 17.24 16.59
CA MET A 1 15.18 15.91 16.00
C MET A 1 13.75 15.52 16.34
N ALA A 2 12.98 15.10 15.35
CA ALA A 2 11.64 14.58 15.59
C ALA A 2 11.73 13.14 16.08
N THR A 3 11.04 12.83 17.17
CA THR A 3 11.00 11.48 17.75
C THR A 3 9.70 10.76 17.43
N SER A 4 8.76 11.44 16.80
CA SER A 4 7.49 10.86 16.38
C SER A 4 7.01 11.55 15.10
N THR A 5 6.22 10.83 14.32
CA THR A 5 5.67 11.35 13.08
C THR A 5 4.15 11.19 13.11
N TYR A 6 3.45 12.30 12.90
CA TYR A 6 2.00 12.31 12.74
C TYR A 6 1.68 12.61 11.27
N LEU A 7 1.09 11.64 10.57
CA LEU A 7 0.78 11.76 9.16
C LEU A 7 -0.73 12.03 9.01
N SER A 8 -1.08 13.29 8.81
CA SER A 8 -2.46 13.71 8.60
C SER A 8 -2.80 13.94 7.13
N ASN A 9 -1.79 13.94 6.26
CA ASN A 9 -1.96 14.29 4.86
C ASN A 9 -1.10 13.43 3.93
N PRO A 10 -1.12 12.10 4.06
CA PRO A 10 -0.42 11.24 3.11
C PRO A 10 -1.11 11.30 1.74
N LEU A 11 -0.33 11.11 0.68
CA LEU A 11 -0.85 11.04 -0.67
C LEU A 11 -0.92 9.58 -1.09
N VAL A 12 -2.11 9.12 -1.49
CA VAL A 12 -2.35 7.74 -1.96
C VAL A 12 -2.86 7.80 -3.39
N THR A 13 -2.16 7.12 -4.30
CA THR A 13 -2.53 7.06 -5.71
C THR A 13 -2.64 5.60 -6.14
N VAL A 14 -3.76 5.22 -6.74
CA VAL A 14 -4.01 3.89 -7.27
C VAL A 14 -4.26 4.00 -8.76
N ASN A 15 -3.45 3.32 -9.58
CA ASN A 15 -3.57 3.34 -11.04
C ASN A 15 -3.66 4.77 -11.59
N ALA A 16 -2.77 5.65 -11.09
CA ALA A 16 -2.68 7.07 -11.46
C ALA A 16 -3.91 7.92 -11.05
N VAL A 17 -4.79 7.39 -10.20
CA VAL A 17 -5.93 8.12 -9.67
C VAL A 17 -5.66 8.45 -8.20
N ASP A 18 -5.77 9.73 -7.84
CA ASP A 18 -5.60 10.18 -6.47
C ASP A 18 -6.82 9.79 -5.63
N MET A 19 -6.62 8.93 -4.65
CA MET A 19 -7.66 8.43 -3.77
C MET A 19 -7.47 8.88 -2.31
N THR A 20 -6.68 9.92 -2.10
CA THR A 20 -6.32 10.39 -0.76
C THR A 20 -7.52 10.77 0.07
N ASP A 21 -8.51 11.42 -0.53
CA ASP A 21 -9.71 11.91 0.17
C ASP A 21 -10.69 10.81 0.56
N GLN A 22 -10.53 9.60 0.02
CA GLN A 22 -11.34 8.44 0.40
C GLN A 22 -10.65 7.53 1.41
N CYS A 23 -9.36 7.70 1.64
CA CYS A 23 -8.60 6.84 2.54
C CYS A 23 -8.65 7.36 3.98
N SER A 24 -8.94 6.48 4.92
CA SER A 24 -8.81 6.77 6.35
C SER A 24 -7.57 6.13 6.97
N SER A 25 -7.01 5.09 6.32
CA SER A 25 -5.83 4.39 6.81
C SER A 25 -5.08 3.78 5.63
N ALA A 26 -3.76 3.81 5.69
CA ALA A 26 -2.90 3.20 4.69
C ALA A 26 -1.69 2.58 5.38
N ASN A 27 -1.34 1.36 4.98
CA ASN A 27 -0.20 0.65 5.54
C ASN A 27 0.55 -0.06 4.40
N LEU A 28 1.71 0.47 4.06
CA LEU A 28 2.60 -0.16 3.08
C LEU A 28 3.75 -0.85 3.81
N SER A 29 3.86 -2.16 3.63
CA SER A 29 4.91 -2.97 4.22
C SER A 29 5.77 -3.58 3.11
N ARG A 30 7.07 -3.39 3.20
CA ARG A 30 8.02 -4.04 2.32
C ARG A 30 8.57 -5.27 3.02
N VAL A 31 8.38 -6.43 2.43
CA VAL A 31 8.79 -7.72 3.00
C VAL A 31 9.68 -8.44 2.01
N ILE A 32 10.86 -8.85 2.48
CA ILE A 32 11.76 -9.72 1.72
C ILE A 32 11.89 -11.01 2.53
N GLU A 33 11.58 -12.14 1.90
CA GLU A 33 11.63 -13.44 2.55
C GLU A 33 13.03 -13.73 3.09
N ALA A 34 13.10 -14.22 4.34
CA ALA A 34 14.34 -14.63 4.97
C ALA A 34 14.47 -16.15 4.85
N LEU A 35 15.43 -16.61 4.06
CA LEU A 35 15.72 -18.03 3.91
C LEU A 35 16.91 -18.39 4.81
N GLU A 36 16.71 -19.39 5.67
CA GLU A 36 17.78 -19.80 6.58
C GLU A 36 18.86 -20.52 5.80
N SER A 37 20.11 -20.05 5.93
CA SER A 37 21.27 -20.60 5.28
C SER A 37 22.37 -20.99 6.28
N THR A 38 21.98 -21.23 7.52
CA THR A 38 22.89 -21.64 8.59
C THR A 38 23.57 -22.98 8.25
N SER A 39 24.88 -23.05 8.37
CA SER A 39 25.66 -24.26 8.14
C SER A 39 26.38 -24.69 9.42
N PHE A 40 27.00 -25.87 9.36
CA PHE A 40 27.77 -26.39 10.49
C PHE A 40 28.89 -25.43 10.89
N GLY A 41 29.17 -25.37 12.16
CA GLY A 41 30.23 -24.51 12.71
C GLY A 41 29.77 -23.08 13.04
N LYS A 42 28.52 -22.76 12.77
CA LYS A 42 27.96 -21.44 13.12
C LYS A 42 27.41 -21.48 14.55
N THR A 43 27.56 -20.36 15.24
CA THR A 43 27.01 -20.16 16.59
C THR A 43 25.75 -19.34 16.58
N ALA A 44 25.39 -18.75 15.44
CA ALA A 44 24.18 -17.95 15.25
C ALA A 44 23.50 -18.35 13.93
N ARG A 45 22.20 -18.08 13.83
CA ARG A 45 21.45 -18.33 12.59
C ARG A 45 21.84 -17.32 11.53
N VAL A 46 21.96 -17.78 10.30
CA VAL A 46 22.30 -16.96 9.12
C VAL A 46 21.13 -17.04 8.14
N TYR A 47 20.74 -15.89 7.58
CA TYR A 47 19.63 -15.80 6.64
C TYR A 47 20.08 -15.18 5.32
N THR A 48 19.47 -15.65 4.24
CA THR A 48 19.69 -15.14 2.90
C THR A 48 18.36 -14.58 2.39
N ALA A 49 18.40 -13.48 1.66
CA ALA A 49 17.20 -12.88 1.10
C ALA A 49 16.57 -13.78 0.05
N GLY A 50 15.25 -14.00 0.17
CA GLY A 50 14.45 -14.68 -0.84
C GLY A 50 13.69 -13.70 -1.71
N LEU A 51 12.44 -14.08 -2.06
CA LEU A 51 11.59 -13.23 -2.90
C LEU A 51 10.96 -12.10 -2.08
N GLU A 52 10.77 -10.97 -2.73
CA GLU A 52 10.04 -9.84 -2.15
C GLU A 52 8.54 -10.06 -2.28
N ASN A 53 7.82 -9.80 -1.20
CA ASN A 53 6.36 -9.87 -1.19
C ASN A 53 5.83 -8.72 -0.35
N SER A 54 5.76 -7.55 -0.95
CA SER A 54 5.28 -6.33 -0.29
C SER A 54 3.77 -6.24 -0.38
N THR A 55 3.16 -5.56 0.58
CA THR A 55 1.71 -5.37 0.61
C THR A 55 1.36 -3.93 0.94
N LEU A 56 0.27 -3.46 0.34
CA LEU A 56 -0.35 -2.18 0.70
C LEU A 56 -1.79 -2.44 1.10
N THR A 57 -2.11 -2.15 2.35
CA THR A 57 -3.47 -2.27 2.88
C THR A 57 -4.06 -0.88 3.06
N LEU A 58 -5.24 -0.66 2.48
CA LEU A 58 -5.95 0.60 2.57
C LEU A 58 -7.32 0.38 3.21
N THR A 59 -7.68 1.26 4.15
CA THR A 59 -9.04 1.38 4.65
C THR A 59 -9.64 2.63 4.02
N MET A 60 -10.73 2.48 3.29
CA MET A 60 -11.30 3.54 2.48
C MET A 60 -12.79 3.69 2.74
N TYR A 61 -13.28 4.91 2.61
CA TYR A 61 -14.72 5.14 2.51
C TYR A 61 -15.18 4.76 1.12
N ASN A 62 -16.25 3.98 1.05
CA ASN A 62 -16.80 3.54 -0.23
C ASN A 62 -17.56 4.68 -0.88
N SER A 63 -17.32 4.89 -2.17
CA SER A 63 -18.01 5.91 -2.96
C SER A 63 -18.25 5.37 -4.36
N PHE A 64 -19.44 5.58 -4.86
CA PHE A 64 -19.85 5.13 -6.20
C PHE A 64 -19.84 6.26 -7.23
N ALA A 65 -19.39 7.44 -6.85
CA ALA A 65 -19.25 8.55 -7.78
C ALA A 65 -18.11 8.31 -8.80
N ALA A 66 -18.11 9.07 -9.89
CA ALA A 66 -17.07 8.95 -10.91
C ALA A 66 -15.70 9.28 -10.33
N SER A 67 -14.69 8.48 -10.71
CA SER A 67 -13.28 8.60 -10.25
C SER A 67 -13.09 8.41 -8.75
N GLU A 68 -14.09 7.86 -8.06
CA GLU A 68 -14.02 7.55 -6.64
C GLU A 68 -13.68 6.08 -6.41
N THR A 69 -13.88 5.59 -5.19
CA THR A 69 -13.45 4.26 -4.77
C THR A 69 -13.92 3.14 -5.69
N TYR A 70 -15.22 3.02 -5.89
CA TYR A 70 -15.76 1.92 -6.68
C TYR A 70 -15.39 2.04 -8.16
N ALA A 71 -15.53 3.23 -8.74
CA ALA A 71 -15.24 3.45 -10.15
C ALA A 71 -13.78 3.17 -10.49
N THR A 72 -12.86 3.45 -9.57
CA THR A 72 -11.44 3.19 -9.77
C THR A 72 -11.08 1.72 -9.57
N LEU A 73 -11.63 1.08 -8.55
CA LEU A 73 -11.17 -0.24 -8.12
C LEU A 73 -11.91 -1.39 -8.80
N ALA A 74 -13.14 -1.17 -9.28
CA ALA A 74 -13.97 -2.27 -9.81
C ALA A 74 -13.32 -2.98 -11.01
N GLY A 75 -12.60 -2.24 -11.85
CA GLY A 75 -11.90 -2.80 -12.99
C GLY A 75 -10.53 -3.37 -12.69
N LEU A 76 -10.03 -3.19 -11.46
CA LEU A 76 -8.69 -3.61 -11.08
C LEU A 76 -8.66 -4.98 -10.39
N VAL A 77 -9.80 -5.46 -9.90
CA VAL A 77 -9.88 -6.77 -9.24
C VAL A 77 -9.46 -7.86 -10.21
N GLY A 78 -8.51 -8.70 -9.79
CA GLY A 78 -7.98 -9.76 -10.64
C GLY A 78 -6.96 -9.29 -11.66
N THR A 79 -6.46 -8.05 -11.55
CA THR A 79 -5.45 -7.50 -12.46
C THR A 79 -4.27 -6.94 -11.68
N SER A 80 -3.15 -6.75 -12.38
CA SER A 80 -1.99 -6.08 -11.81
C SER A 80 -2.09 -4.58 -12.04
N THR A 81 -1.70 -3.79 -11.03
CA THR A 81 -1.75 -2.34 -11.12
C THR A 81 -0.56 -1.72 -10.40
N THR A 82 -0.44 -0.41 -10.48
CA THR A 82 0.61 0.36 -9.80
C THR A 82 -0.02 1.23 -8.73
N VAL A 83 0.52 1.17 -7.52
CA VAL A 83 0.09 2.01 -6.42
C VAL A 83 1.25 2.82 -5.89
N LYS A 84 0.98 4.03 -5.44
CA LYS A 84 1.98 4.95 -4.90
C LYS A 84 1.48 5.54 -3.59
N ILE A 85 2.40 5.75 -2.66
CA ILE A 85 2.08 6.39 -1.39
C ILE A 85 3.24 7.30 -0.96
N LYS A 86 2.90 8.49 -0.46
CA LYS A 86 3.85 9.42 0.14
C LYS A 86 3.40 9.79 1.55
N PRO A 87 4.35 10.08 2.46
CA PRO A 87 3.99 10.52 3.80
C PRO A 87 3.18 11.80 3.84
N THR A 88 3.43 12.73 2.91
CA THR A 88 2.67 13.99 2.79
C THR A 88 2.41 14.31 1.32
N SER A 89 1.49 15.24 1.08
CA SER A 89 1.18 15.70 -0.28
C SER A 89 2.21 16.67 -0.87
N ALA A 90 3.24 17.01 -0.11
CA ALA A 90 4.30 17.89 -0.58
C ALA A 90 5.14 17.22 -1.69
N ALA A 91 6.02 18.00 -2.30
CA ALA A 91 6.90 17.48 -3.36
C ALA A 91 7.80 16.35 -2.84
N THR A 92 8.09 15.39 -3.70
CA THR A 92 8.97 14.26 -3.37
C THR A 92 10.36 14.74 -2.99
N SER A 93 10.89 14.24 -1.88
CA SER A 93 12.21 14.58 -1.38
C SER A 93 12.73 13.46 -0.49
N ALA A 94 13.96 13.60 0.01
CA ALA A 94 14.56 12.60 0.90
C ALA A 94 13.76 12.44 2.21
N THR A 95 13.04 13.47 2.64
CA THR A 95 12.19 13.41 3.83
C THR A 95 10.72 13.16 3.50
N ASN A 96 10.37 13.10 2.23
CA ASN A 96 9.04 12.79 1.74
C ASN A 96 9.15 11.84 0.54
N PRO A 97 9.66 10.61 0.75
CA PRO A 97 9.87 9.68 -0.36
C PRO A 97 8.54 9.16 -0.92
N GLU A 98 8.50 8.99 -2.24
CA GLU A 98 7.38 8.36 -2.91
C GLU A 98 7.65 6.87 -3.08
N SER A 99 6.90 6.04 -2.38
CA SER A 99 6.99 4.59 -2.47
C SER A 99 6.01 4.06 -3.51
N THR A 100 6.49 3.18 -4.37
CA THR A 100 5.70 2.63 -5.49
C THR A 100 5.76 1.11 -5.46
N LEU A 101 4.59 0.45 -5.59
CA LEU A 101 4.50 -0.96 -5.91
C LEU A 101 4.03 -1.09 -7.36
N THR A 102 4.87 -1.65 -8.22
CA THR A 102 4.58 -1.84 -9.64
C THR A 102 4.20 -3.29 -9.89
N GLY A 103 3.03 -3.51 -10.49
CA GLY A 103 2.54 -4.85 -10.79
C GLY A 103 1.97 -5.58 -9.59
N CYS A 104 1.50 -4.88 -8.57
CA CYS A 104 0.81 -5.50 -7.44
C CYS A 104 -0.59 -5.96 -7.86
N TYR A 105 -1.10 -6.99 -7.16
CA TYR A 105 -2.34 -7.67 -7.50
C TYR A 105 -3.42 -7.34 -6.49
N LEU A 106 -4.59 -6.95 -6.99
CA LEU A 106 -5.78 -6.74 -6.16
C LEU A 106 -6.68 -7.97 -6.27
N GLU A 107 -6.77 -8.74 -5.19
CA GLU A 107 -7.53 -9.98 -5.17
C GLU A 107 -9.00 -9.76 -4.82
N THR A 108 -9.27 -8.91 -3.85
CA THR A 108 -10.60 -8.76 -3.27
C THR A 108 -11.01 -7.31 -3.20
N LEU A 109 -12.21 -7.00 -3.66
CA LEU A 109 -12.86 -5.70 -3.46
C LEU A 109 -14.21 -5.93 -2.80
N PRO A 110 -14.39 -5.54 -1.53
CA PRO A 110 -15.73 -5.49 -0.93
C PRO A 110 -16.58 -4.46 -1.68
N ILE A 111 -17.72 -4.88 -2.23
CA ILE A 111 -18.56 -3.99 -3.03
C ILE A 111 -19.38 -3.09 -2.13
N VAL A 112 -20.03 -3.68 -1.13
CA VAL A 112 -20.85 -2.96 -0.16
C VAL A 112 -20.56 -3.52 1.22
N ASN A 113 -20.33 -2.63 2.17
CA ASN A 113 -20.11 -2.99 3.57
C ASN A 113 -20.90 -2.01 4.44
N ALA A 114 -22.22 -2.02 4.28
CA ALA A 114 -23.10 -1.04 4.88
C ALA A 114 -23.59 -1.48 6.25
N ALA A 115 -23.66 -0.54 7.18
CA ALA A 115 -24.29 -0.74 8.49
C ALA A 115 -25.09 0.50 8.84
N LEU A 116 -26.23 0.28 9.49
CA LEU A 116 -27.09 1.38 9.90
C LEU A 116 -26.36 2.29 10.90
N GLY A 117 -26.34 3.59 10.62
CA GLY A 117 -25.70 4.57 11.48
C GLY A 117 -24.19 4.70 11.30
N ALA A 118 -23.62 4.04 10.29
CA ALA A 118 -22.18 4.10 10.00
C ALA A 118 -21.94 4.38 8.52
N LEU A 119 -20.81 5.02 8.23
CA LEU A 119 -20.36 5.19 6.85
C LEU A 119 -19.87 3.84 6.31
N ASP A 120 -20.08 3.63 5.00
CA ASP A 120 -19.60 2.43 4.33
C ASP A 120 -18.09 2.51 4.15
N THR A 121 -17.36 1.65 4.85
CA THR A 121 -15.90 1.56 4.76
C THR A 121 -15.50 0.18 4.28
N ILE A 122 -14.43 0.11 3.48
CA ILE A 122 -13.89 -1.14 2.96
C ILE A 122 -12.40 -1.22 3.22
N ASP A 123 -11.92 -2.45 3.39
CA ASP A 123 -10.49 -2.74 3.50
C ASP A 123 -10.04 -3.46 2.23
N ILE A 124 -9.02 -2.95 1.57
CA ILE A 124 -8.45 -3.57 0.39
C ILE A 124 -6.96 -3.79 0.57
N THR A 125 -6.43 -4.83 -0.08
CA THR A 125 -5.02 -5.19 0.00
C THR A 125 -4.48 -5.43 -1.40
N PHE A 126 -3.41 -4.70 -1.74
CA PHE A 126 -2.61 -4.97 -2.93
C PHE A 126 -1.41 -5.79 -2.51
N THR A 127 -1.17 -6.91 -3.19
CA THR A 127 -0.15 -7.89 -2.82
C THR A 127 0.86 -8.07 -3.92
N GLY A 128 2.13 -8.19 -3.54
CA GLY A 128 3.22 -8.45 -4.48
C GLY A 128 3.66 -7.21 -5.22
N GLY A 129 4.24 -7.43 -6.41
CA GLY A 129 4.81 -6.35 -7.20
C GLY A 129 6.24 -6.01 -6.81
N VAL A 130 6.80 -5.05 -7.50
CA VAL A 130 8.18 -4.59 -7.27
C VAL A 130 8.12 -3.25 -6.54
N TYR A 131 8.77 -3.20 -5.37
CA TYR A 131 8.89 -1.98 -4.60
C TYR A 131 9.99 -1.10 -5.18
N SER A 132 9.70 0.19 -5.29
CA SER A 132 10.70 1.20 -5.60
C SER A 132 10.38 2.47 -4.83
N VAL A 133 11.39 3.32 -4.68
CA VAL A 133 11.24 4.57 -3.94
C VAL A 133 11.92 5.69 -4.71
N ALA A 134 11.25 6.83 -4.79
CA ALA A 134 11.79 8.06 -5.36
C ALA A 134 11.98 9.07 -4.23
N VAL A 135 13.10 9.79 -4.26
CA VAL A 135 13.43 10.82 -3.25
C VAL A 135 13.67 12.19 -3.88
N ALA A 136 13.37 12.31 -5.16
CA ALA A 136 13.47 13.58 -5.89
C ALA A 136 12.60 13.55 -7.13
#